data_0c1b33180460265e80e752620216b946
#
_entry.id   0c1b33180460265e80e752620216b946
#
_cell.length_a   1.000
_cell.length_b   1.000
_cell.length_c   1.000
_cell.angle_alpha   90.00
_cell.angle_beta   90.00
_cell.angle_gamma   90.00
#
_symmetry.space_group_name_H-M   'P 1'
#
loop_
_entity.id
_entity.type
_entity.pdbx_description
1 polymer ?
#
loop_
_entity_poly.entity_id
_entity_poly.type
_entity_poly.pdbx_seq_one_letter_code
_entity_poly.pdbx_strand_id
1 'polypeptide(L)'
;GLVGSEMCIRDSFSFMSYAPIVFISAKTGQRLDSLFEHINAAANANAMRIKTGMLNDILAEATARVQPPTDKGRRLKIYYMTQASVKPPTFVCFVNSSDLFHFSYQRYLENRIRDTFGLEGTPVRFIVRERGDKE
;
A
#
# COMPACT_ATOMS: atom_id res chain seq x y z
N GLY A 1 -16.11 -24.49 6.67
CA GLY A 1 -15.23 -24.71 5.55
C GLY A 1 -14.12 -23.69 5.47
N LEU A 2 -13.36 -23.74 4.39
CA LEU A 2 -12.20 -22.84 4.20
C LEU A 2 -12.61 -21.38 4.14
N VAL A 3 -13.78 -21.07 3.56
CA VAL A 3 -14.27 -19.70 3.46
C VAL A 3 -14.50 -19.08 4.84
N GLY A 4 -15.16 -19.83 5.73
CA GLY A 4 -15.39 -19.35 7.10
C GLY A 4 -14.08 -19.18 7.87
N SER A 5 -13.14 -20.12 7.69
CA SER A 5 -11.80 -20.02 8.32
C SER A 5 -11.03 -18.82 7.81
N GLU A 6 -11.09 -18.56 6.51
CA GLU A 6 -10.44 -17.39 5.90
C GLU A 6 -10.99 -16.09 6.45
N MET A 7 -12.31 -15.96 6.54
CA MET A 7 -12.94 -14.76 7.09
C MET A 7 -12.53 -14.53 8.54
N CYS A 8 -12.48 -15.59 9.35
CA CYS A 8 -12.06 -15.50 10.75
C CYS A 8 -10.61 -15.04 10.87
N ILE A 9 -9.72 -15.56 10.03
CA ILE A 9 -8.32 -15.16 10.00
C ILE A 9 -8.21 -13.70 9.58
N ARG A 10 -8.94 -13.28 8.54
CA ARG A 10 -8.93 -11.90 8.06
C ARG A 10 -9.39 -10.93 9.15
N ASP A 11 -10.42 -11.30 9.92
CA ASP A 11 -10.91 -10.48 11.01
C ASP A 11 -9.85 -10.31 12.11
N SER A 12 -9.15 -11.39 12.45
CA SER A 12 -8.11 -11.36 13.48
C SER A 12 -6.87 -10.59 13.04
N PHE A 13 -6.57 -10.61 11.74
CA PHE A 13 -5.38 -9.96 11.16
C PHE A 13 -5.77 -8.85 10.18
N SER A 14 -6.74 -8.03 10.55
CA SER A 14 -7.23 -6.94 9.69
C SER A 14 -6.14 -5.94 9.34
N PHE A 15 -5.13 -5.77 10.20
CA PHE A 15 -3.98 -4.90 9.94
C PHE A 15 -3.05 -5.45 8.85
N MET A 16 -3.22 -6.72 8.47
CA MET A 16 -2.43 -7.38 7.44
C MET A 16 -3.29 -7.78 6.24
N SER A 17 -4.17 -6.88 5.80
CA SER A 17 -5.08 -7.15 4.67
C SER A 17 -4.33 -7.45 3.36
N TYR A 18 -3.09 -6.97 3.23
CA TYR A 18 -2.24 -7.23 2.07
C TYR A 18 -1.70 -8.66 2.02
N ALA A 19 -1.74 -9.38 3.14
CA ALA A 19 -1.13 -10.71 3.23
C ALA A 19 -2.03 -11.77 2.60
N PRO A 20 -1.52 -12.58 1.67
CA PRO A 20 -2.26 -13.72 1.15
C PRO A 20 -2.39 -14.80 2.22
N ILE A 21 -3.45 -15.59 2.13
CA ILE A 21 -3.68 -16.72 3.03
C ILE A 21 -3.54 -18.00 2.21
N VAL A 22 -2.70 -18.90 2.67
CA VAL A 22 -2.46 -20.18 2.00
C VAL A 22 -2.76 -21.33 2.97
N PHE A 23 -3.63 -22.24 2.55
CA PHE A 23 -3.93 -23.43 3.32
C PHE A 23 -3.09 -24.59 2.79
N ILE A 24 -2.27 -25.17 3.65
CA ILE A 24 -1.36 -26.27 3.28
C ILE A 24 -1.61 -27.49 4.16
N SER A 25 -1.09 -28.64 3.70
CA SER A 25 -1.03 -29.85 4.51
C SER A 25 0.43 -30.24 4.73
N ALA A 26 0.91 -30.07 5.95
CA ALA A 26 2.28 -30.47 6.30
C ALA A 26 2.48 -31.96 6.18
N LYS A 27 1.42 -32.73 6.41
CA LYS A 27 1.48 -34.21 6.38
C LYS A 27 1.62 -34.75 4.96
N THR A 28 0.89 -34.17 3.99
CA THR A 28 0.88 -34.63 2.60
C THR A 28 1.73 -33.77 1.67
N GLY A 29 2.18 -32.61 2.12
CA GLY A 29 2.88 -31.64 1.28
C GLY A 29 1.98 -30.93 0.31
N GLN A 30 0.65 -30.99 0.49
CA GLN A 30 -0.30 -30.37 -0.42
C GLN A 30 -0.16 -28.84 -0.39
N ARG A 31 -0.10 -28.24 -1.56
CA ARG A 31 -0.03 -26.78 -1.78
C ARG A 31 1.26 -26.11 -1.28
N LEU A 32 2.31 -26.89 -1.04
CA LEU A 32 3.60 -26.28 -0.66
C LEU A 32 4.19 -25.45 -1.79
N ASP A 33 3.99 -25.84 -3.06
CA ASP A 33 4.46 -25.04 -4.19
C ASP A 33 3.81 -23.65 -4.20
N SER A 34 2.50 -23.59 -3.90
CA SER A 34 1.78 -22.33 -3.78
C SER A 34 2.36 -21.46 -2.66
N LEU A 35 2.71 -22.06 -1.52
CA LEU A 35 3.34 -21.35 -0.42
C LEU A 35 4.66 -20.71 -0.85
N PHE A 36 5.52 -21.46 -1.55
CA PHE A 36 6.81 -20.95 -2.00
C PHE A 36 6.64 -19.84 -3.03
N GLU A 37 5.65 -19.95 -3.92
CA GLU A 37 5.34 -18.89 -4.88
C GLU A 37 4.96 -17.59 -4.16
N HIS A 38 4.12 -17.69 -3.12
CA HIS A 38 3.73 -16.50 -2.35
C HIS A 38 4.90 -15.91 -1.57
N ILE A 39 5.79 -16.74 -1.03
CA ILE A 39 6.99 -16.28 -0.34
C ILE A 39 7.88 -15.51 -1.31
N ASN A 40 8.12 -16.05 -2.49
CA ASN A 40 8.95 -15.41 -3.51
C ASN A 40 8.33 -14.09 -3.99
N ALA A 41 7.01 -14.09 -4.22
CA ALA A 41 6.30 -12.87 -4.62
C ALA A 41 6.39 -11.79 -3.56
N ALA A 42 6.21 -12.16 -2.28
CA ALA A 42 6.32 -11.22 -1.17
C ALA A 42 7.74 -10.66 -1.04
N ALA A 43 8.75 -11.51 -1.19
CA ALA A 43 10.14 -11.09 -1.12
C ALA A 43 10.50 -10.13 -2.26
N ASN A 44 10.05 -10.42 -3.48
CA ASN A 44 10.27 -9.56 -4.63
C ASN A 44 9.55 -8.22 -4.47
N ALA A 45 8.31 -8.23 -4.00
CA ALA A 45 7.55 -7.01 -3.74
C ALA A 45 8.21 -6.17 -2.65
N ASN A 46 8.71 -6.83 -1.60
CA ASN A 46 9.38 -6.15 -0.49
C ASN A 46 10.63 -5.39 -0.94
N ALA A 47 11.31 -5.88 -1.96
CA ALA A 47 12.53 -5.28 -2.49
C ALA A 47 12.30 -4.39 -3.72
N MET A 48 11.05 -4.23 -4.14
CA MET A 48 10.72 -3.51 -5.37
C MET A 48 10.99 -2.01 -5.24
N ARG A 49 11.66 -1.46 -6.24
CA ARG A 49 11.87 -0.02 -6.36
C ARG A 49 11.07 0.51 -7.54
N ILE A 50 10.26 1.53 -7.27
CA ILE A 50 9.39 2.15 -8.27
C ILE A 50 9.96 3.50 -8.63
N LYS A 51 10.03 3.79 -9.93
CA LYS A 51 10.53 5.08 -10.41
C LYS A 51 9.58 6.21 -9.98
N THR A 52 10.17 7.34 -9.61
CA THR A 52 9.43 8.52 -9.14
C THR A 52 8.39 8.98 -10.17
N GLY A 53 8.74 8.99 -11.46
CA GLY A 53 7.81 9.37 -12.51
C GLY A 53 6.57 8.49 -12.54
N MET A 54 6.75 7.19 -12.41
CA MET A 54 5.63 6.25 -12.39
C MET A 54 4.74 6.44 -11.15
N LEU A 55 5.37 6.69 -10.00
CA LEU A 55 4.62 6.98 -8.77
C LEU A 55 3.75 8.22 -8.92
N ASN A 56 4.30 9.28 -9.52
CA ASN A 56 3.57 10.52 -9.69
C ASN A 56 2.48 10.42 -10.74
N ASP A 57 2.65 9.58 -11.75
CA ASP A 57 1.59 9.28 -12.72
C ASP A 57 0.40 8.61 -12.04
N ILE A 58 0.67 7.63 -11.17
CA ILE A 58 -0.38 6.95 -10.41
C ILE A 58 -1.03 7.90 -9.41
N LEU A 59 -0.23 8.76 -8.79
CA LEU A 59 -0.75 9.76 -7.88
C LEU A 59 -1.73 10.71 -8.59
N ALA A 60 -1.37 11.18 -9.77
CA ALA A 60 -2.22 12.05 -10.58
C ALA A 60 -3.53 11.35 -10.95
N GLU A 61 -3.45 10.10 -11.39
CA GLU A 61 -4.63 9.30 -11.73
C GLU A 61 -5.53 9.08 -10.50
N ALA A 62 -4.93 8.70 -9.38
CA ALA A 62 -5.66 8.42 -8.15
C ALA A 62 -6.38 9.66 -7.63
N THR A 63 -5.71 10.81 -7.62
CA THR A 63 -6.32 12.06 -7.15
C THR A 63 -7.40 12.57 -8.10
N ALA A 64 -7.31 12.25 -9.37
CA ALA A 64 -8.35 12.57 -10.34
C ALA A 64 -9.61 11.72 -10.14
N ARG A 65 -9.43 10.45 -9.78
CA ARG A 65 -10.57 9.55 -9.54
C ARG A 65 -11.30 9.85 -8.25
N VAL A 66 -10.55 10.02 -7.17
CA VAL A 66 -11.10 10.36 -5.86
C VAL A 66 -10.36 11.61 -5.39
N GLN A 67 -11.05 12.72 -5.41
CA GLN A 67 -10.43 14.00 -5.04
C GLN A 67 -9.96 13.98 -3.59
N PRO A 68 -8.82 14.63 -3.31
CA PRO A 68 -8.34 14.76 -1.94
C PRO A 68 -9.37 15.43 -1.02
N PRO A 69 -9.39 15.06 0.26
CA PRO A 69 -10.37 15.60 1.19
C PRO A 69 -10.23 17.12 1.40
N THR A 70 -11.35 17.75 1.73
CA THR A 70 -11.40 19.16 2.09
C THR A 70 -11.90 19.26 3.53
N ASP A 71 -11.23 20.06 4.34
CA ASP A 71 -11.64 20.33 5.71
C ASP A 71 -11.55 21.84 5.98
N LYS A 72 -12.65 22.40 6.48
CA LYS A 72 -12.74 23.83 6.83
C LYS A 72 -12.32 24.74 5.67
N GLY A 73 -12.74 24.39 4.46
CA GLY A 73 -12.43 25.16 3.26
C GLY A 73 -11.02 24.95 2.71
N ARG A 74 -10.24 24.11 3.34
CA ARG A 74 -8.88 23.79 2.89
C ARG A 74 -8.86 22.41 2.27
N ARG A 75 -8.33 22.30 1.06
CA ARG A 75 -8.20 21.03 0.37
C ARG A 75 -6.77 20.49 0.52
N LEU A 76 -6.65 19.20 0.75
CA LEU A 76 -5.37 18.53 0.72
C LEU A 76 -4.76 18.64 -0.67
N LYS A 77 -3.51 19.09 -0.74
CA LYS A 77 -2.72 19.09 -1.97
C LYS A 77 -1.52 18.17 -1.77
N ILE A 78 -1.38 17.19 -2.64
CA ILE A 78 -0.22 16.31 -2.65
C ILE A 78 0.65 16.76 -3.81
N TYR A 79 1.80 17.34 -3.48
CA TYR A 79 2.68 17.93 -4.50
C TYR A 79 3.40 16.86 -5.30
N TYR A 80 3.98 15.89 -4.62
CA TYR A 80 4.62 14.76 -5.27
C TYR A 80 4.91 13.65 -4.26
N MET A 81 5.28 12.49 -4.78
CA MET A 81 5.60 11.32 -3.99
C MET A 81 6.89 10.71 -4.50
N THR A 82 7.70 10.17 -3.60
CA THR A 82 8.92 9.45 -3.96
C THR A 82 9.08 8.24 -3.07
N GLN A 83 9.81 7.23 -3.56
CA GLN A 83 10.13 6.07 -2.73
C GLN A 83 11.46 6.31 -2.03
N ALA A 84 11.41 6.35 -0.71
CA ALA A 84 12.59 6.62 0.11
C ALA A 84 13.46 5.38 0.31
N SER A 85 12.82 4.21 0.43
CA SER A 85 13.55 2.97 0.71
C SER A 85 12.75 1.75 0.29
N VAL A 86 13.42 0.60 0.33
CA VAL A 86 12.83 -0.71 0.12
C VAL A 86 12.99 -1.54 1.39
N LYS A 87 12.33 -2.70 1.43
CA LYS A 87 12.42 -3.68 2.53
C LYS A 87 11.97 -3.10 3.88
N PRO A 88 10.73 -2.64 4.02
CA PRO A 88 9.64 -2.64 3.04
C PRO A 88 9.62 -1.38 2.20
N PRO A 89 8.86 -1.37 1.10
CA PRO A 89 8.69 -0.17 0.30
C PRO A 89 8.16 0.98 1.15
N THR A 90 8.87 2.09 1.16
CA THR A 90 8.53 3.26 1.96
C THR A 90 8.42 4.47 1.03
N PHE A 91 7.27 5.11 1.07
CA PHE A 91 6.97 6.25 0.20
C PHE A 91 6.83 7.51 1.03
N VAL A 92 7.36 8.60 0.51
CA VAL A 92 7.24 9.92 1.13
C VAL A 92 6.30 10.75 0.27
N CYS A 93 5.24 11.26 0.89
CA CYS A 93 4.28 12.16 0.25
C CYS A 93 4.50 13.56 0.77
N PHE A 94 4.70 14.50 -0.14
CA PHE A 94 4.85 15.92 0.21
C PHE A 94 3.52 16.63 0.01
N VAL A 95 2.99 17.18 1.09
CA VAL A 95 1.65 17.76 1.14
C VAL A 95 1.69 19.17 1.67
N ASN A 96 0.56 19.91 1.48
CA ASN A 96 0.43 21.26 2.01
C ASN A 96 0.16 21.27 3.53
N SER A 97 -0.54 20.27 4.03
CA SER A 97 -0.84 20.14 5.46
C SER A 97 -1.06 18.68 5.81
N SER A 98 -0.30 18.18 6.77
CA SER A 98 -0.44 16.79 7.24
C SER A 98 -1.78 16.54 7.92
N ASP A 99 -2.38 17.58 8.53
CA ASP A 99 -3.67 17.47 9.19
C ASP A 99 -4.79 17.10 8.21
N LEU A 100 -4.63 17.45 6.94
CA LEU A 100 -5.61 17.13 5.90
C LEU A 100 -5.44 15.73 5.32
N PHE A 101 -4.33 15.08 5.62
CA PHE A 101 -4.03 13.74 5.08
C PHE A 101 -4.63 12.68 5.98
N HIS A 102 -5.93 12.43 5.80
CA HIS A 102 -6.66 11.47 6.62
C HIS A 102 -6.25 10.03 6.30
N PHE A 103 -6.35 9.18 7.30
CA PHE A 103 -6.00 7.77 7.19
C PHE A 103 -6.72 7.07 6.03
N SER A 104 -8.00 7.39 5.82
CA SER A 104 -8.78 6.78 4.75
C SER A 104 -8.23 7.11 3.36
N TYR A 105 -7.77 8.35 3.16
CA TYR A 105 -7.20 8.75 1.87
C TYR A 105 -5.81 8.14 1.66
N GLN A 106 -5.02 8.07 2.73
CA GLN A 106 -3.72 7.39 2.69
C GLN A 106 -3.91 5.92 2.29
N ARG A 107 -4.89 5.27 2.87
CA ARG A 107 -5.20 3.88 2.56
C ARG A 107 -5.64 3.70 1.10
N TYR A 108 -6.42 4.64 0.60
CA TYR A 108 -6.81 4.63 -0.81
C TYR A 108 -5.59 4.72 -1.73
N LEU A 109 -4.68 5.66 -1.48
CA LEU A 109 -3.46 5.81 -2.26
C LEU A 109 -2.56 4.58 -2.17
N GLU A 110 -2.42 4.05 -0.98
CA GLU A 110 -1.65 2.83 -0.75
C GLU A 110 -2.20 1.67 -1.59
N ASN A 111 -3.52 1.49 -1.58
CA ASN A 111 -4.15 0.43 -2.34
C ASN A 111 -3.97 0.63 -3.85
N ARG A 112 -4.03 1.87 -4.33
CA ARG A 112 -3.79 2.18 -5.75
C ARG A 112 -2.37 1.81 -6.17
N ILE A 113 -1.39 2.13 -5.34
CA ILE A 113 0.01 1.78 -5.59
C ILE A 113 0.19 0.27 -5.55
N ARG A 114 -0.39 -0.38 -4.56
CA ARG A 114 -0.30 -1.82 -4.39
C ARG A 114 -0.88 -2.57 -5.58
N ASP A 115 -2.06 -2.16 -6.04
CA ASP A 115 -2.73 -2.79 -7.17
C ASP A 115 -1.98 -2.57 -8.48
N THR A 116 -1.45 -1.36 -8.67
CA THR A 116 -0.77 -1.00 -9.91
C THR A 116 0.58 -1.69 -10.07
N PHE A 117 1.34 -1.78 -8.99
CA PHE A 117 2.71 -2.31 -9.03
C PHE A 117 2.84 -3.72 -8.47
N GLY A 118 1.73 -4.33 -8.05
CA GLY A 118 1.74 -5.72 -7.59
C GLY A 118 2.49 -5.93 -6.29
N LEU A 119 2.37 -5.01 -5.34
CA LEU A 119 3.03 -5.13 -4.04
C LEU A 119 2.26 -6.07 -3.11
N GLU A 120 2.13 -7.31 -3.54
CA GLU A 120 1.39 -8.32 -2.81
C GLU A 120 2.27 -8.96 -1.74
N GLY A 121 1.68 -9.18 -0.56
CA GLY A 121 2.34 -9.90 0.52
C GLY A 121 3.38 -9.10 1.31
N THR A 122 3.54 -7.81 1.04
CA THR A 122 4.48 -6.96 1.77
C THR A 122 3.77 -5.74 2.36
N PRO A 123 4.17 -5.29 3.56
CA PRO A 123 3.67 -4.01 4.06
C PRO A 123 4.24 -2.86 3.23
N VAL A 124 3.51 -1.75 3.21
CA VAL A 124 3.93 -0.51 2.58
C VAL A 124 3.89 0.57 3.63
N ARG A 125 4.93 1.37 3.72
CA ARG A 125 5.02 2.46 4.68
C ARG A 125 4.85 3.79 3.97
N PHE A 126 4.05 4.67 4.57
CA PHE A 126 3.87 6.04 4.09
C PHE A 126 4.41 7.02 5.12
N ILE A 127 5.21 7.96 4.66
CA ILE A 127 5.68 9.07 5.46
C ILE A 127 5.10 10.33 4.83
N VAL A 128 4.40 11.14 5.62
CA VAL A 128 3.80 12.39 5.16
C VAL A 128 4.67 13.53 5.65
N ARG A 129 5.08 14.40 4.73
CA ARG A 129 5.88 15.58 5.06
C ARG A 129 5.20 16.82 4.50
N GLU A 130 5.19 17.85 5.28
CA GLU A 130 4.68 19.14 4.84
C GLU A 130 5.73 19.87 4.04
N ARG A 131 5.29 20.44 2.92
CA ARG A 131 6.09 21.33 2.12
C ARG A 131 5.58 22.73 2.32
N GLY A 132 6.45 23.66 2.74
CA GLY A 132 6.07 25.04 2.95
C GLY A 132 5.77 25.74 1.64
N ASP A 133 4.87 26.72 1.72
CA ASP A 133 4.47 27.51 0.56
C ASP A 133 5.53 28.55 0.12
N LYS A 134 6.66 28.55 0.78
CA LYS A 134 7.73 29.53 0.55
C LYS A 134 8.72 29.14 -0.54
N GLU A 135 8.36 28.20 -1.35
CA GLU A 135 9.33 27.72 -2.35
C GLU A 135 8.98 28.06 -3.77
#